data_e2b37f02dcbc79fcd5b05a75f9a999e0
#
_entry.id   e2b37f02dcbc79fcd5b05a75f9a999e0
#
_cell.length_a   1.000
_cell.length_b   1.000
_cell.length_c   1.000
_cell.angle_alpha   90.00
_cell.angle_beta   90.00
_cell.angle_gamma   90.00
#
_symmetry.space_group_name_H-M   'P 1'
#
loop_
_entity.id
_entity.type
_entity.pdbx_description
1 polymer ?
#
loop_
_entity_poly.entity_id
_entity_poly.type
_entity_poly.pdbx_seq_one_letter_code
_entity_poly.pdbx_strand_id
1 'polypeptide(L)'
;MFVTDYTKHLLDNVKKIHFIGCGGSGMYPLIQILAAKGYEISGSDVLDGSIIRYEREMGVKVSLGHSADNVIGTDMVVYSAAISKDNVELNAAASYGIPTIERSVLLGYVSRLYKQSICVSGTHGKTTTTSMITTALELAGRDPSAVIGGKLPLINGYGKAGKGDDIVIESCEFAETFLKLTPYLSVVLNIDNDHLDYYGSMGELKFAFKRFALMTKFMIFANADDKNTMDVMYTLDRRVRTFGIQNDGDYQALNVNEYKPGFFEFDLKEWNKVTGHIRLAVPGYHNIYNALAMCAVCRFVGLTVEQCADAALNFKGAGRRFEVYGECNGALVVDDYAHHPTELRATLTTAKEMGYKRLIAVHQPFTYSRTKMLFNDFVDVLKIPDITVLTPIMGSREPNDPTITSAKLAAQIPGSVLVNSLEEAAEWVKQNAREGDLVITLGCGDIYKASKMMVAEQP
;
A
#
# COMPACT_ATOMS: atom_id res chain seq x y z
N MET A 1 -5.56 21.23 -19.38
CA MET A 1 -5.18 22.36 -18.49
C MET A 1 -4.55 21.72 -17.25
N PHE A 2 -3.23 21.82 -17.10
CA PHE A 2 -2.52 21.13 -16.02
C PHE A 2 -2.87 21.77 -14.68
N VAL A 3 -3.18 20.93 -13.67
CA VAL A 3 -3.60 21.27 -12.30
C VAL A 3 -2.58 22.13 -11.52
N THR A 4 -1.53 22.61 -12.17
CA THR A 4 -0.31 23.12 -11.55
C THR A 4 -0.40 24.54 -10.97
N ASP A 5 -1.40 25.34 -11.29
CA ASP A 5 -1.41 26.73 -10.86
C ASP A 5 -2.29 26.99 -9.62
N TYR A 6 -3.42 26.31 -9.49
CA TYR A 6 -4.37 26.55 -8.41
C TYR A 6 -3.83 26.15 -7.02
N THR A 7 -2.99 25.12 -6.96
CA THR A 7 -2.49 24.58 -5.67
C THR A 7 -1.13 25.16 -5.25
N LYS A 8 -0.54 26.06 -6.02
CA LYS A 8 0.80 26.63 -5.71
C LYS A 8 0.79 27.46 -4.43
N HIS A 9 -0.32 28.10 -4.13
CA HIS A 9 -0.54 28.98 -2.99
C HIS A 9 -1.57 28.43 -2.01
N LEU A 10 -1.77 27.11 -2.00
CA LEU A 10 -2.85 26.43 -1.27
C LEU A 10 -2.86 26.74 0.23
N LEU A 11 -1.69 26.81 0.85
CA LEU A 11 -1.53 27.07 2.29
C LEU A 11 -0.97 28.45 2.60
N ASP A 12 -0.95 29.37 1.62
CA ASP A 12 -0.60 30.76 1.89
C ASP A 12 -1.63 31.37 2.85
N ASN A 13 -1.18 31.96 3.93
CA ASN A 13 -2.01 32.53 5.01
C ASN A 13 -2.82 31.51 5.84
N VAL A 14 -2.64 30.21 5.65
CA VAL A 14 -3.23 29.15 6.48
C VAL A 14 -2.32 28.92 7.69
N LYS A 15 -2.90 28.86 8.90
CA LYS A 15 -2.21 28.51 10.15
C LYS A 15 -2.88 27.34 10.83
N LYS A 16 -4.21 27.28 10.79
CA LYS A 16 -5.04 26.30 11.50
C LYS A 16 -5.75 25.41 10.50
N ILE A 17 -5.48 24.10 10.57
CA ILE A 17 -6.05 23.13 9.65
C ILE A 17 -6.83 22.06 10.44
N HIS A 18 -8.08 21.85 10.05
CA HIS A 18 -8.91 20.80 10.61
C HIS A 18 -9.02 19.61 9.66
N PHE A 19 -8.83 18.37 10.18
CA PHE A 19 -8.87 17.14 9.41
C PHE A 19 -10.12 16.33 9.76
N ILE A 20 -11.05 16.16 8.81
CA ILE A 20 -12.25 15.31 8.95
C ILE A 20 -11.90 13.87 8.52
N GLY A 21 -12.04 12.90 9.44
CA GLY A 21 -11.58 11.53 9.26
C GLY A 21 -10.07 11.39 9.48
N CYS A 22 -9.55 12.07 10.51
CA CYS A 22 -8.12 12.16 10.80
C CYS A 22 -7.50 10.80 11.15
N GLY A 23 -8.25 9.88 11.77
CA GLY A 23 -7.76 8.52 12.12
C GLY A 23 -7.48 7.60 10.92
N GLY A 24 -7.63 8.08 9.69
CA GLY A 24 -7.29 7.33 8.49
C GLY A 24 -5.77 7.23 8.27
N SER A 25 -5.27 6.03 7.89
CA SER A 25 -3.85 5.79 7.62
C SER A 25 -3.23 6.74 6.58
N GLY A 26 -4.03 7.22 5.62
CA GLY A 26 -3.56 8.19 4.62
C GLY A 26 -3.62 9.65 5.09
N MET A 27 -4.34 9.96 6.19
CA MET A 27 -4.39 11.31 6.78
C MET A 27 -3.21 11.54 7.72
N TYR A 28 -2.90 10.57 8.55
CA TYR A 28 -1.89 10.64 9.59
C TYR A 28 -0.51 11.15 9.11
N PRO A 29 0.08 10.65 8.00
CA PRO A 29 1.35 11.19 7.50
C PRO A 29 1.29 12.68 7.15
N LEU A 30 0.19 13.14 6.60
CA LEU A 30 0.02 14.57 6.25
C LEU A 30 -0.09 15.42 7.50
N ILE A 31 -0.81 14.94 8.51
CA ILE A 31 -0.91 15.59 9.83
C ILE A 31 0.48 15.72 10.45
N GLN A 32 1.29 14.64 10.45
CA GLN A 32 2.67 14.65 10.97
C GLN A 32 3.53 15.69 10.24
N ILE A 33 3.50 15.69 8.90
CA ILE A 33 4.31 16.60 8.08
C ILE A 33 3.91 18.05 8.32
N LEU A 34 2.63 18.36 8.38
CA LEU A 34 2.16 19.73 8.58
C LEU A 34 2.37 20.21 10.02
N ALA A 35 2.15 19.36 11.02
CA ALA A 35 2.48 19.67 12.41
C ALA A 35 3.99 19.98 12.59
N ALA A 36 4.86 19.17 11.97
CA ALA A 36 6.31 19.42 11.98
C ALA A 36 6.71 20.72 11.23
N LYS A 37 5.87 21.20 10.31
CA LYS A 37 6.06 22.49 9.62
C LYS A 37 5.44 23.69 10.37
N GLY A 38 4.87 23.45 11.57
CA GLY A 38 4.37 24.51 12.46
C GLY A 38 2.91 24.90 12.27
N TYR A 39 2.12 24.11 11.54
CA TYR A 39 0.68 24.32 11.46
C TYR A 39 -0.01 23.85 12.75
N GLU A 40 -1.02 24.57 13.21
CA GLU A 40 -1.92 24.13 14.28
C GLU A 40 -2.91 23.14 13.69
N ILE A 41 -2.87 21.89 14.16
CA ILE A 41 -3.71 20.82 13.63
C ILE A 41 -4.80 20.43 14.64
N SER A 42 -6.02 20.30 14.13
CA SER A 42 -7.13 19.65 14.81
C SER A 42 -7.75 18.59 13.88
N GLY A 43 -8.52 17.68 14.44
CA GLY A 43 -9.20 16.67 13.64
C GLY A 43 -10.41 16.07 14.33
N SER A 44 -11.21 15.35 13.54
CA SER A 44 -12.36 14.59 14.01
C SER A 44 -12.38 13.19 13.37
N ASP A 45 -12.82 12.20 14.11
CA ASP A 45 -13.08 10.84 13.61
C ASP A 45 -14.17 10.17 14.44
N VAL A 46 -14.83 9.17 13.87
CA VAL A 46 -15.86 8.38 14.57
C VAL A 46 -15.27 7.21 15.35
N LEU A 47 -14.02 6.81 15.08
CA LEU A 47 -13.35 5.68 15.68
C LEU A 47 -12.15 6.14 16.54
N ASP A 48 -12.06 5.66 17.80
CA ASP A 48 -10.90 5.89 18.65
C ASP A 48 -9.85 4.79 18.45
N GLY A 49 -9.12 4.89 17.36
CA GLY A 49 -8.09 3.93 16.97
C GLY A 49 -6.68 4.28 17.43
N SER A 50 -5.71 3.42 17.09
CA SER A 50 -4.29 3.65 17.43
C SER A 50 -3.74 4.94 16.79
N ILE A 51 -4.19 5.30 15.58
CA ILE A 51 -3.76 6.53 14.90
C ILE A 51 -4.20 7.75 15.71
N ILE A 52 -5.45 7.78 16.17
CA ILE A 52 -5.97 8.88 17.01
C ILE A 52 -5.12 9.06 18.29
N ARG A 53 -4.67 7.96 18.89
CA ARG A 53 -3.77 8.02 20.06
C ARG A 53 -2.44 8.67 19.70
N TYR A 54 -1.82 8.28 18.59
CA TYR A 54 -0.57 8.89 18.11
C TYR A 54 -0.74 10.38 17.80
N GLU A 55 -1.87 10.78 17.20
CA GLU A 55 -2.17 12.18 16.92
C GLU A 55 -2.29 13.00 18.21
N ARG A 56 -2.99 12.47 19.22
CA ARG A 56 -3.09 13.13 20.54
C ARG A 56 -1.73 13.25 21.25
N GLU A 57 -0.88 12.22 21.14
CA GLU A 57 0.50 12.25 21.68
C GLU A 57 1.36 13.32 20.99
N MET A 58 1.09 13.63 19.73
CA MET A 58 1.72 14.74 18.99
C MET A 58 1.13 16.12 19.32
N GLY A 59 0.12 16.20 20.19
CA GLY A 59 -0.55 17.44 20.57
C GLY A 59 -1.68 17.87 19.62
N VAL A 60 -2.13 17.00 18.69
CA VAL A 60 -3.28 17.26 17.84
C VAL A 60 -4.57 17.19 18.67
N LYS A 61 -5.43 18.20 18.54
CA LYS A 61 -6.75 18.20 19.19
C LYS A 61 -7.72 17.35 18.38
N VAL A 62 -8.04 16.14 18.88
CA VAL A 62 -8.94 15.22 18.18
C VAL A 62 -10.27 15.09 18.92
N SER A 63 -11.35 15.41 18.21
CA SER A 63 -12.74 15.21 18.64
C SER A 63 -13.24 13.83 18.17
N LEU A 64 -13.91 13.09 19.05
CA LEU A 64 -14.64 11.89 18.65
C LEU A 64 -16.06 12.25 18.25
N GLY A 65 -16.43 11.84 17.04
CA GLY A 65 -17.67 12.27 16.39
C GLY A 65 -17.52 13.58 15.62
N HIS A 66 -18.50 13.86 14.77
CA HIS A 66 -18.54 15.04 13.92
C HIS A 66 -19.49 16.08 14.50
N SER A 67 -19.03 17.35 14.60
CA SER A 67 -19.84 18.49 15.06
C SER A 67 -19.48 19.74 14.26
N ALA A 68 -20.48 20.58 13.97
CA ALA A 68 -20.27 21.87 13.32
C ALA A 68 -19.26 22.76 14.07
N ASP A 69 -19.18 22.61 15.40
CA ASP A 69 -18.27 23.42 16.25
C ASP A 69 -16.79 23.06 16.03
N ASN A 70 -16.49 21.87 15.53
CA ASN A 70 -15.10 21.42 15.34
C ASN A 70 -14.32 22.26 14.32
N VAL A 71 -15.01 22.90 13.38
CA VAL A 71 -14.37 23.72 12.31
C VAL A 71 -14.30 25.21 12.64
N ILE A 72 -14.87 25.65 13.79
CA ILE A 72 -14.88 27.06 14.17
C ILE A 72 -13.45 27.55 14.41
N GLY A 73 -13.10 28.62 13.73
CA GLY A 73 -11.78 29.28 13.87
C GLY A 73 -10.64 28.54 13.18
N THR A 74 -10.94 27.61 12.27
CA THR A 74 -9.95 27.02 11.36
C THR A 74 -9.85 27.82 10.06
N ASP A 75 -8.65 27.84 9.46
CA ASP A 75 -8.43 28.54 8.19
C ASP A 75 -8.70 27.63 6.98
N MET A 76 -8.63 26.31 7.17
CA MET A 76 -8.85 25.31 6.13
C MET A 76 -9.33 23.99 6.72
N VAL A 77 -10.17 23.30 5.97
CA VAL A 77 -10.64 21.94 6.28
C VAL A 77 -10.12 20.97 5.23
N VAL A 78 -9.54 19.86 5.70
CA VAL A 78 -9.11 18.72 4.87
C VAL A 78 -9.97 17.51 5.18
N TYR A 79 -10.50 16.86 4.16
CA TYR A 79 -11.37 15.70 4.39
C TYR A 79 -10.91 14.47 3.60
N SER A 80 -11.17 13.29 4.17
CA SER A 80 -10.96 12.00 3.52
C SER A 80 -12.07 11.76 2.49
N ALA A 81 -11.74 11.14 1.36
CA ALA A 81 -12.74 10.67 0.39
C ALA A 81 -13.79 9.69 0.97
N ALA A 82 -13.55 9.17 2.19
CA ALA A 82 -14.51 8.33 2.92
C ALA A 82 -15.66 9.13 3.56
N ILE A 83 -15.48 10.45 3.72
CA ILE A 83 -16.47 11.32 4.37
C ILE A 83 -17.64 11.58 3.42
N SER A 84 -18.85 11.37 3.93
CA SER A 84 -20.09 11.68 3.20
C SER A 84 -20.16 13.17 2.87
N LYS A 85 -20.74 13.50 1.72
CA LYS A 85 -21.01 14.89 1.31
C LYS A 85 -21.96 15.62 2.27
N ASP A 86 -22.79 14.88 3.00
CA ASP A 86 -23.76 15.41 3.99
C ASP A 86 -23.13 15.56 5.39
N ASN A 87 -21.81 15.42 5.53
CA ASN A 87 -21.13 15.56 6.82
C ASN A 87 -21.35 16.97 7.41
N VAL A 88 -21.69 17.01 8.70
CA VAL A 88 -22.05 18.27 9.39
C VAL A 88 -20.90 19.27 9.43
N GLU A 89 -19.65 18.81 9.49
CA GLU A 89 -18.46 19.66 9.50
C GLU A 89 -18.19 20.27 8.12
N LEU A 90 -18.38 19.49 7.03
CA LEU A 90 -18.29 20.02 5.65
C LEU A 90 -19.36 21.07 5.39
N ASN A 91 -20.58 20.83 5.85
CA ASN A 91 -21.68 21.79 5.72
C ASN A 91 -21.41 23.07 6.53
N ALA A 92 -20.89 22.94 7.75
CA ALA A 92 -20.52 24.07 8.59
C ALA A 92 -19.37 24.87 7.95
N ALA A 93 -18.33 24.21 7.47
CA ALA A 93 -17.21 24.88 6.78
C ALA A 93 -17.71 25.68 5.57
N ALA A 94 -18.60 25.10 4.76
CA ALA A 94 -19.21 25.81 3.63
C ALA A 94 -20.01 27.04 4.09
N SER A 95 -20.79 26.91 5.18
CA SER A 95 -21.60 28.00 5.74
C SER A 95 -20.75 29.14 6.30
N TYR A 96 -19.58 28.83 6.84
CA TYR A 96 -18.64 29.80 7.38
C TYR A 96 -17.64 30.34 6.32
N GLY A 97 -17.73 29.87 5.07
CA GLY A 97 -16.81 30.26 3.99
C GLY A 97 -15.39 29.73 4.18
N ILE A 98 -15.20 28.66 4.98
CA ILE A 98 -13.90 28.05 5.20
C ILE A 98 -13.55 27.16 3.99
N PRO A 99 -12.38 27.35 3.35
CA PRO A 99 -11.94 26.52 2.24
C PRO A 99 -11.85 25.05 2.64
N THR A 100 -12.38 24.17 1.79
CA THR A 100 -12.34 22.70 1.99
C THR A 100 -11.61 22.03 0.85
N ILE A 101 -10.71 21.09 1.15
CA ILE A 101 -9.98 20.30 0.15
C ILE A 101 -9.98 18.82 0.51
N GLU A 102 -9.98 17.98 -0.52
CA GLU A 102 -9.78 16.56 -0.33
C GLU A 102 -8.29 16.24 -0.06
N ARG A 103 -8.04 15.22 0.74
CA ARG A 103 -6.71 14.71 1.13
C ARG A 103 -5.74 14.58 -0.05
N SER A 104 -6.19 14.08 -1.21
CA SER A 104 -5.32 13.88 -2.37
C SER A 104 -4.79 15.19 -2.94
N VAL A 105 -5.56 16.27 -2.85
CA VAL A 105 -5.13 17.63 -3.25
C VAL A 105 -4.04 18.15 -2.31
N LEU A 106 -4.23 17.94 -1.01
CA LEU A 106 -3.21 18.31 -0.01
C LEU A 106 -1.91 17.49 -0.20
N LEU A 107 -2.01 16.18 -0.44
CA LEU A 107 -0.86 15.34 -0.73
C LEU A 107 -0.09 15.84 -1.97
N GLY A 108 -0.81 16.27 -3.01
CA GLY A 108 -0.23 16.91 -4.18
C GLY A 108 0.54 18.19 -3.86
N TYR A 109 0.01 19.01 -2.95
CA TYR A 109 0.71 20.20 -2.45
C TYR A 109 1.97 19.81 -1.66
N VAL A 110 1.84 18.89 -0.71
CA VAL A 110 2.96 18.43 0.12
C VAL A 110 4.09 17.85 -0.73
N SER A 111 3.77 17.10 -1.79
CA SER A 111 4.78 16.52 -2.69
C SER A 111 5.71 17.57 -3.33
N ARG A 112 5.29 18.83 -3.42
CA ARG A 112 6.07 19.95 -4.00
C ARG A 112 6.98 20.64 -3.00
N LEU A 113 6.75 20.43 -1.71
CA LEU A 113 7.53 21.08 -0.65
C LEU A 113 8.93 20.51 -0.52
N TYR A 114 9.20 19.39 -1.19
CA TYR A 114 10.46 18.66 -1.13
C TYR A 114 11.23 18.78 -2.44
N LYS A 115 12.56 18.80 -2.35
CA LYS A 115 13.42 18.85 -3.54
C LYS A 115 13.30 17.61 -4.39
N GLN A 116 13.16 16.44 -3.73
CA GLN A 116 13.05 15.15 -4.37
C GLN A 116 11.78 14.42 -3.88
N SER A 117 10.70 14.54 -4.63
CA SER A 117 9.50 13.72 -4.41
C SER A 117 9.62 12.45 -5.23
N ILE A 118 9.72 11.30 -4.53
CA ILE A 118 9.81 9.96 -5.09
C ILE A 118 8.42 9.35 -5.00
N CYS A 119 7.73 9.23 -6.13
CA CYS A 119 6.35 8.76 -6.22
C CYS A 119 6.32 7.34 -6.76
N VAL A 120 5.90 6.37 -5.93
CA VAL A 120 5.87 4.94 -6.26
C VAL A 120 4.46 4.54 -6.68
N SER A 121 4.28 4.19 -7.94
CA SER A 121 3.02 3.76 -8.53
C SER A 121 3.11 2.33 -9.11
N GLY A 122 1.96 1.79 -9.47
CA GLY A 122 1.78 0.45 -10.01
C GLY A 122 0.55 -0.20 -9.41
N THR A 123 -0.04 -1.15 -10.07
CA THR A 123 -1.19 -1.86 -9.52
C THR A 123 -0.81 -2.63 -8.26
N HIS A 124 0.35 -3.31 -8.27
CA HIS A 124 0.86 -4.14 -7.19
C HIS A 124 2.24 -3.69 -6.70
N GLY A 125 2.58 -3.96 -5.43
CA GLY A 125 3.91 -3.74 -4.86
C GLY A 125 4.18 -2.33 -4.33
N LYS A 126 3.26 -1.36 -4.49
CA LYS A 126 3.43 0.05 -4.08
C LYS A 126 3.91 0.20 -2.63
N THR A 127 3.16 -0.33 -1.69
CA THR A 127 3.45 -0.21 -0.24
C THR A 127 4.81 -0.79 0.11
N THR A 128 5.13 -1.98 -0.41
CA THR A 128 6.41 -2.65 -0.16
C THR A 128 7.58 -1.85 -0.72
N THR A 129 7.49 -1.39 -1.97
CA THR A 129 8.55 -0.61 -2.62
C THR A 129 8.73 0.76 -1.95
N THR A 130 7.64 1.46 -1.62
CA THR A 130 7.69 2.73 -0.87
C THR A 130 8.37 2.53 0.48
N SER A 131 8.05 1.43 1.18
CA SER A 131 8.66 1.08 2.46
C SER A 131 10.13 0.72 2.33
N MET A 132 10.53 -0.04 1.29
CA MET A 132 11.94 -0.38 1.02
C MET A 132 12.76 0.88 0.71
N ILE A 133 12.27 1.78 -0.13
CA ILE A 133 12.96 3.05 -0.45
C ILE A 133 13.07 3.91 0.81
N THR A 134 12.00 4.02 1.61
CA THR A 134 12.02 4.76 2.88
C THR A 134 13.06 4.16 3.84
N THR A 135 13.11 2.82 3.95
CA THR A 135 14.10 2.12 4.78
C THR A 135 15.53 2.42 4.33
N ALA A 136 15.78 2.39 3.02
CA ALA A 136 17.12 2.65 2.48
C ALA A 136 17.59 4.10 2.76
N LEU A 137 16.72 5.07 2.53
CA LEU A 137 17.04 6.47 2.80
C LEU A 137 17.22 6.76 4.28
N GLU A 138 16.40 6.13 5.15
CA GLU A 138 16.50 6.26 6.61
C GLU A 138 17.81 5.69 7.14
N LEU A 139 18.17 4.45 6.77
CA LEU A 139 19.42 3.80 7.17
C LEU A 139 20.66 4.51 6.62
N ALA A 140 20.54 5.17 5.47
CA ALA A 140 21.59 6.00 4.90
C ALA A 140 21.70 7.40 5.56
N GLY A 141 20.90 7.70 6.59
CA GLY A 141 20.93 8.96 7.32
C GLY A 141 20.33 10.15 6.56
N ARG A 142 19.52 9.90 5.52
CA ARG A 142 18.87 10.96 4.70
C ARG A 142 17.67 11.59 5.39
N ASP A 143 17.13 10.98 6.45
CA ASP A 143 15.95 11.43 7.22
C ASP A 143 14.77 11.86 6.32
N PRO A 144 14.25 10.94 5.45
CA PRO A 144 13.20 11.28 4.50
C PRO A 144 11.86 11.51 5.19
N SER A 145 10.99 12.31 4.58
CA SER A 145 9.56 12.21 4.85
C SER A 145 8.96 11.04 4.07
N ALA A 146 7.88 10.47 4.59
CA ALA A 146 7.24 9.31 3.95
C ALA A 146 5.71 9.35 4.09
N VAL A 147 5.02 8.89 3.05
CA VAL A 147 3.57 8.64 3.03
C VAL A 147 3.36 7.23 2.47
N ILE A 148 3.00 6.28 3.34
CA ILE A 148 2.96 4.84 3.05
C ILE A 148 1.57 4.30 3.33
N GLY A 149 1.05 3.42 2.48
CA GLY A 149 -0.26 2.80 2.64
C GLY A 149 -0.35 1.74 3.75
N GLY A 150 0.79 1.27 4.26
CA GLY A 150 0.90 0.30 5.35
C GLY A 150 1.82 0.77 6.46
N LYS A 151 1.71 0.16 7.65
CA LYS A 151 2.60 0.47 8.77
C LYS A 151 4.02 -0.03 8.47
N LEU A 152 5.02 0.84 8.54
CA LEU A 152 6.43 0.47 8.45
C LEU A 152 7.02 0.42 9.88
N PRO A 153 7.44 -0.77 10.36
CA PRO A 153 7.94 -0.93 11.72
C PRO A 153 9.12 0.00 12.05
N LEU A 154 10.04 0.20 11.09
CA LEU A 154 11.24 1.05 11.28
C LEU A 154 10.90 2.47 11.73
N ILE A 155 9.81 3.05 11.23
CA ILE A 155 9.35 4.41 11.58
C ILE A 155 8.15 4.38 12.53
N ASN A 156 7.75 3.19 13.00
CA ASN A 156 6.58 2.94 13.85
C ASN A 156 5.28 3.62 13.37
N GLY A 157 5.09 3.73 12.05
CA GLY A 157 3.93 4.47 11.51
C GLY A 157 3.63 4.22 10.04
N TYR A 158 2.61 4.91 9.56
CA TYR A 158 2.19 4.93 8.16
C TYR A 158 2.90 6.04 7.36
N GLY A 159 3.76 6.79 8.03
CA GLY A 159 4.54 7.85 7.47
C GLY A 159 5.41 8.52 8.53
N LYS A 160 6.16 9.50 8.08
CA LYS A 160 7.14 10.23 8.89
C LYS A 160 7.30 11.64 8.34
N ALA A 161 7.47 12.60 9.23
CA ALA A 161 7.95 13.93 8.91
C ALA A 161 9.47 13.97 9.14
N GLY A 162 10.24 13.76 8.09
CA GLY A 162 11.70 13.87 8.12
C GLY A 162 12.17 15.31 7.90
N LYS A 163 13.43 15.56 8.21
CA LYS A 163 14.10 16.87 8.00
C LYS A 163 14.89 16.94 6.69
N GLY A 164 15.00 15.80 5.98
CA GLY A 164 15.72 15.70 4.71
C GLY A 164 14.98 16.34 3.54
N ASP A 165 15.65 16.38 2.40
CA ASP A 165 15.12 16.94 1.16
C ASP A 165 14.20 15.97 0.41
N ASP A 166 14.13 14.71 0.85
CA ASP A 166 13.41 13.62 0.19
C ASP A 166 12.02 13.41 0.80
N ILE A 167 11.03 13.12 -0.05
CA ILE A 167 9.78 12.53 0.37
C ILE A 167 9.46 11.31 -0.50
N VAL A 168 9.12 10.20 0.14
CA VAL A 168 8.69 8.96 -0.55
C VAL A 168 7.19 8.83 -0.41
N ILE A 169 6.47 8.73 -1.53
CA ILE A 169 5.00 8.76 -1.57
C ILE A 169 4.47 7.53 -2.29
N GLU A 170 3.66 6.75 -1.60
CA GLU A 170 2.81 5.74 -2.24
C GLU A 170 1.74 6.43 -3.08
N SER A 171 1.74 6.15 -4.39
CA SER A 171 0.98 6.89 -5.40
C SER A 171 -0.09 5.99 -5.99
N CYS A 172 -1.29 6.03 -5.39
CA CYS A 172 -2.42 5.19 -5.79
C CYS A 172 -3.06 5.71 -7.08
N GLU A 173 -3.28 4.82 -8.03
CA GLU A 173 -3.96 5.07 -9.29
C GLU A 173 -5.47 5.23 -9.14
N PHE A 174 -6.07 4.62 -8.10
CA PHE A 174 -7.53 4.65 -7.91
C PHE A 174 -8.07 6.08 -7.87
N ALA A 175 -9.15 6.31 -8.61
CA ALA A 175 -9.79 7.62 -8.77
C ALA A 175 -8.80 8.72 -9.22
N GLU A 176 -7.76 8.35 -9.96
CA GLU A 176 -6.71 9.25 -10.48
C GLU A 176 -6.00 10.07 -9.38
N THR A 177 -5.95 9.59 -8.13
CA THR A 177 -5.37 10.38 -7.02
C THR A 177 -3.89 10.67 -7.26
N PHE A 178 -3.14 9.78 -7.89
CA PHE A 178 -1.72 9.99 -8.23
C PHE A 178 -1.51 11.15 -9.22
N LEU A 179 -2.53 11.56 -9.99
CA LEU A 179 -2.46 12.70 -10.90
C LEU A 179 -2.54 14.07 -10.18
N LYS A 180 -2.71 14.07 -8.86
CA LYS A 180 -2.59 15.29 -8.04
C LYS A 180 -1.15 15.55 -7.62
N LEU A 181 -0.27 14.55 -7.70
CA LEU A 181 1.12 14.62 -7.27
C LEU A 181 1.98 15.44 -8.25
N THR A 182 3.19 15.76 -7.78
CA THR A 182 4.21 16.41 -8.62
C THR A 182 5.52 15.62 -8.46
N PRO A 183 5.65 14.47 -9.15
CA PRO A 183 6.81 13.62 -9.01
C PRO A 183 8.09 14.32 -9.51
N TYR A 184 9.15 14.32 -8.71
CA TYR A 184 10.51 14.56 -9.21
C TYR A 184 11.05 13.28 -9.84
N LEU A 185 10.91 12.17 -9.11
CA LEU A 185 11.15 10.80 -9.59
C LEU A 185 9.84 10.01 -9.50
N SER A 186 9.58 9.16 -10.47
CA SER A 186 8.47 8.20 -10.40
C SER A 186 8.95 6.78 -10.61
N VAL A 187 8.25 5.85 -9.98
CA VAL A 187 8.39 4.41 -10.20
C VAL A 187 7.07 3.89 -10.74
N VAL A 188 7.12 3.08 -11.79
CA VAL A 188 5.98 2.33 -12.32
C VAL A 188 6.32 0.85 -12.26
N LEU A 189 5.75 0.15 -11.28
CA LEU A 189 6.07 -1.25 -10.98
C LEU A 189 5.42 -2.21 -11.97
N ASN A 190 4.15 -1.98 -12.25
CA ASN A 190 3.33 -2.79 -13.15
C ASN A 190 2.00 -2.09 -13.42
N ILE A 191 1.31 -2.49 -14.49
CA ILE A 191 -0.06 -2.05 -14.83
C ILE A 191 -0.89 -3.31 -15.09
N ASP A 192 -1.74 -3.67 -14.14
CA ASP A 192 -2.57 -4.88 -14.18
C ASP A 192 -4.06 -4.52 -14.14
N ASN A 193 -4.90 -5.51 -14.42
CA ASN A 193 -6.35 -5.40 -14.49
C ASN A 193 -6.97 -5.22 -13.10
N ASP A 194 -6.86 -4.02 -12.53
CA ASP A 194 -7.57 -3.62 -11.31
C ASP A 194 -8.26 -2.27 -11.52
N HIS A 195 -9.26 -1.97 -10.68
CA HIS A 195 -10.03 -0.72 -10.73
C HIS A 195 -10.73 -0.43 -12.08
N LEU A 196 -11.05 -1.47 -12.88
CA LEU A 196 -11.79 -1.27 -14.13
C LEU A 196 -13.25 -0.87 -13.94
N ASP A 197 -13.80 -1.05 -12.73
CA ASP A 197 -15.06 -0.44 -12.31
C ASP A 197 -15.01 1.10 -12.38
N TYR A 198 -13.84 1.68 -12.13
CA TYR A 198 -13.59 3.12 -12.25
C TYR A 198 -13.13 3.50 -13.67
N TYR A 199 -12.13 2.81 -14.22
CA TYR A 199 -11.52 3.18 -15.49
C TYR A 199 -12.29 2.72 -16.73
N GLY A 200 -13.16 1.71 -16.60
CA GLY A 200 -13.93 1.15 -17.70
C GLY A 200 -13.12 0.26 -18.66
N SER A 201 -11.83 0.50 -18.83
CA SER A 201 -10.97 -0.33 -19.70
C SER A 201 -9.49 -0.26 -19.32
N MET A 202 -8.73 -1.28 -19.74
CA MET A 202 -7.26 -1.29 -19.64
C MET A 202 -6.62 -0.12 -20.42
N GLY A 203 -7.24 0.33 -21.51
CA GLY A 203 -6.77 1.48 -22.27
C GLY A 203 -6.81 2.77 -21.48
N GLU A 204 -7.91 3.04 -20.76
CA GLU A 204 -8.05 4.20 -19.89
C GLU A 204 -7.10 4.12 -18.67
N LEU A 205 -6.92 2.94 -18.09
CA LEU A 205 -5.95 2.75 -17.02
C LEU A 205 -4.52 3.05 -17.51
N LYS A 206 -4.09 2.50 -18.64
CA LYS A 206 -2.79 2.83 -19.26
C LYS A 206 -2.66 4.32 -19.57
N PHE A 207 -3.73 4.96 -20.03
CA PHE A 207 -3.73 6.39 -20.28
C PHE A 207 -3.53 7.22 -19.02
N ALA A 208 -4.12 6.82 -17.89
CA ALA A 208 -3.90 7.46 -16.60
C ALA A 208 -2.43 7.30 -16.14
N PHE A 209 -1.82 6.12 -16.27
CA PHE A 209 -0.39 5.91 -16.00
C PHE A 209 0.50 6.73 -16.95
N LYS A 210 0.12 6.86 -18.23
CA LYS A 210 0.81 7.75 -19.17
C LYS A 210 0.80 9.20 -18.69
N ARG A 211 -0.36 9.70 -18.26
CA ARG A 211 -0.49 11.06 -17.69
C ARG A 211 0.39 11.23 -16.47
N PHE A 212 0.40 10.28 -15.54
CA PHE A 212 1.25 10.29 -14.37
C PHE A 212 2.75 10.33 -14.74
N ALA A 213 3.18 9.48 -15.65
CA ALA A 213 4.56 9.45 -16.14
C ALA A 213 4.97 10.78 -16.79
N LEU A 214 4.08 11.40 -17.59
CA LEU A 214 4.33 12.71 -18.20
C LEU A 214 4.49 13.85 -17.19
N MET A 215 3.92 13.73 -15.99
CA MET A 215 4.07 14.72 -14.93
C MET A 215 5.43 14.64 -14.22
N THR A 216 6.18 13.55 -14.42
CA THR A 216 7.48 13.34 -13.78
C THR A 216 8.51 14.37 -14.30
N LYS A 217 9.11 15.09 -13.36
CA LYS A 217 10.01 16.19 -13.72
C LYS A 217 11.37 15.74 -14.22
N PHE A 218 11.92 14.64 -13.64
CA PHE A 218 13.32 14.31 -13.89
C PHE A 218 13.54 12.90 -14.44
N MET A 219 13.12 11.82 -13.75
CA MET A 219 13.40 10.44 -14.15
C MET A 219 12.24 9.51 -13.79
N ILE A 220 11.91 8.61 -14.70
CA ILE A 220 10.95 7.53 -14.51
C ILE A 220 11.73 6.22 -14.37
N PHE A 221 11.39 5.40 -13.37
CA PHE A 221 11.87 4.04 -13.22
C PHE A 221 10.74 3.07 -13.56
N ALA A 222 10.94 2.19 -14.53
CA ALA A 222 9.90 1.34 -15.08
C ALA A 222 10.32 -0.13 -15.13
N ASN A 223 9.39 -1.03 -14.83
CA ASN A 223 9.62 -2.46 -14.91
C ASN A 223 9.66 -2.92 -16.38
N ALA A 224 10.84 -3.38 -16.83
CA ALA A 224 11.06 -3.87 -18.19
C ALA A 224 10.33 -5.19 -18.49
N ASP A 225 9.98 -5.95 -17.44
CA ASP A 225 9.31 -7.24 -17.57
C ASP A 225 7.78 -7.11 -17.60
N ASP A 226 7.25 -5.93 -17.27
CA ASP A 226 5.81 -5.67 -17.36
C ASP A 226 5.45 -5.06 -18.72
N LYS A 227 4.79 -5.87 -19.55
CA LYS A 227 4.42 -5.47 -20.91
C LYS A 227 3.55 -4.20 -20.94
N ASN A 228 2.57 -4.09 -20.03
CA ASN A 228 1.66 -2.95 -20.02
C ASN A 228 2.38 -1.66 -19.63
N THR A 229 3.31 -1.74 -18.68
CA THR A 229 4.20 -0.62 -18.32
C THR A 229 5.04 -0.20 -19.53
N MET A 230 5.70 -1.14 -20.20
CA MET A 230 6.55 -0.82 -21.34
C MET A 230 5.76 -0.30 -22.54
N ASP A 231 4.56 -0.80 -22.79
CA ASP A 231 3.66 -0.23 -23.81
C ASP A 231 3.38 1.27 -23.57
N VAL A 232 3.30 1.70 -22.30
CA VAL A 232 3.15 3.11 -21.93
C VAL A 232 4.48 3.85 -22.12
N MET A 233 5.58 3.31 -21.60
CA MET A 233 6.89 3.98 -21.59
C MET A 233 7.43 4.25 -22.99
N TYR A 234 7.27 3.32 -23.92
CA TYR A 234 7.71 3.51 -25.33
C TYR A 234 7.00 4.65 -26.05
N THR A 235 5.86 5.13 -25.54
CA THR A 235 5.12 6.26 -26.13
C THR A 235 5.54 7.63 -25.56
N LEU A 236 6.51 7.67 -24.63
CA LEU A 236 6.89 8.88 -23.91
C LEU A 236 8.19 9.48 -24.46
N ASP A 237 8.18 10.78 -24.65
CA ASP A 237 9.41 11.57 -24.78
C ASP A 237 9.85 12.04 -23.37
N ARG A 238 10.38 11.11 -22.59
CA ARG A 238 10.81 11.30 -21.20
C ARG A 238 12.04 10.43 -20.89
N ARG A 239 12.79 10.81 -19.84
CA ARG A 239 13.91 10.00 -19.35
C ARG A 239 13.35 8.82 -18.58
N VAL A 240 13.56 7.63 -19.10
CA VAL A 240 13.16 6.37 -18.47
C VAL A 240 14.42 5.56 -18.17
N ARG A 241 14.47 4.96 -16.99
CA ARG A 241 15.39 3.92 -16.57
C ARG A 241 14.58 2.67 -16.33
N THR A 242 15.10 1.55 -16.76
CA THR A 242 14.38 0.28 -16.63
C THR A 242 15.02 -0.62 -15.59
N PHE A 243 14.20 -1.44 -14.94
CA PHE A 243 14.64 -2.52 -14.09
C PHE A 243 13.89 -3.80 -14.44
N GLY A 244 14.53 -4.95 -14.31
CA GLY A 244 13.93 -6.24 -14.65
C GLY A 244 14.75 -7.44 -14.20
N ILE A 245 14.18 -8.63 -14.35
CA ILE A 245 14.84 -9.91 -14.10
C ILE A 245 15.07 -10.62 -15.43
N GLN A 246 14.04 -10.65 -16.30
CA GLN A 246 14.03 -11.41 -17.55
C GLN A 246 14.57 -10.58 -18.73
N ASN A 247 14.12 -9.34 -18.83
CA ASN A 247 14.53 -8.43 -19.88
C ASN A 247 15.76 -7.60 -19.43
N ASP A 248 16.65 -7.34 -20.37
CA ASP A 248 17.79 -6.47 -20.12
C ASP A 248 17.31 -5.04 -19.81
N GLY A 249 17.76 -4.53 -18.68
CA GLY A 249 17.40 -3.21 -18.18
C GLY A 249 18.62 -2.46 -17.65
N ASP A 250 18.44 -1.17 -17.38
CA ASP A 250 19.48 -0.35 -16.75
C ASP A 250 19.91 -0.94 -15.39
N TYR A 251 18.95 -1.58 -14.70
CA TYR A 251 19.16 -2.34 -13.46
C TYR A 251 18.55 -3.74 -13.64
N GLN A 252 19.35 -4.77 -13.39
CA GLN A 252 18.90 -6.14 -13.58
C GLN A 252 19.29 -7.05 -12.42
N ALA A 253 18.40 -7.95 -12.02
CA ALA A 253 18.74 -9.04 -11.12
C ALA A 253 19.31 -10.21 -11.93
N LEU A 254 20.56 -10.54 -11.70
CA LEU A 254 21.23 -11.72 -12.23
C LEU A 254 21.42 -12.77 -11.15
N ASN A 255 21.63 -14.02 -11.55
CA ASN A 255 21.94 -15.12 -10.61
C ASN A 255 20.93 -15.19 -9.45
N VAL A 256 19.65 -14.99 -9.78
CA VAL A 256 18.58 -15.10 -8.78
C VAL A 256 18.58 -16.49 -8.17
N ASN A 257 18.75 -16.56 -6.87
CA ASN A 257 18.84 -17.80 -6.10
C ASN A 257 17.91 -17.76 -4.89
N GLU A 258 17.29 -18.88 -4.59
CA GLU A 258 16.52 -19.09 -3.37
C GLU A 258 17.46 -19.62 -2.28
N TYR A 259 17.87 -18.76 -1.33
CA TYR A 259 18.83 -19.15 -0.28
C TYR A 259 18.19 -19.86 0.91
N LYS A 260 16.88 -19.72 1.08
CA LYS A 260 16.01 -20.52 1.95
C LYS A 260 14.58 -20.50 1.38
N PRO A 261 13.72 -21.48 1.70
CA PRO A 261 12.39 -21.59 1.14
C PRO A 261 11.60 -20.27 1.17
N GLY A 262 11.20 -19.77 0.00
CA GLY A 262 10.48 -18.53 -0.20
C GLY A 262 11.32 -17.24 -0.16
N PHE A 263 12.64 -17.29 0.13
CA PHE A 263 13.49 -16.11 0.26
C PHE A 263 14.60 -16.09 -0.78
N PHE A 264 14.80 -14.95 -1.40
CA PHE A 264 15.65 -14.80 -2.57
C PHE A 264 16.82 -13.86 -2.35
N GLU A 265 17.87 -14.09 -3.12
CA GLU A 265 19.02 -13.23 -3.28
C GLU A 265 19.40 -13.13 -4.76
N PHE A 266 20.09 -12.08 -5.14
CA PHE A 266 20.51 -11.84 -6.52
C PHE A 266 21.72 -10.93 -6.62
N ASP A 267 22.41 -10.99 -7.76
CA ASP A 267 23.44 -10.03 -8.10
C ASP A 267 22.83 -8.83 -8.82
N LEU A 268 23.09 -7.63 -8.32
CA LEU A 268 22.62 -6.39 -8.95
C LEU A 268 23.57 -6.03 -10.10
N LYS A 269 23.04 -6.04 -11.32
CA LYS A 269 23.71 -5.47 -12.49
C LYS A 269 23.20 -4.04 -12.70
N GLU A 270 24.11 -3.09 -12.79
CA GLU A 270 23.84 -1.71 -13.20
C GLU A 270 24.50 -1.51 -14.56
N TRP A 271 23.71 -1.19 -15.59
CA TRP A 271 24.18 -1.12 -16.97
C TRP A 271 24.82 -2.47 -17.40
N ASN A 272 26.09 -2.46 -17.69
CA ASN A 272 26.83 -3.65 -18.12
C ASN A 272 27.73 -4.26 -17.04
N LYS A 273 27.58 -3.87 -15.76
CA LYS A 273 28.45 -4.30 -14.69
C LYS A 273 27.65 -4.81 -13.49
N VAL A 274 28.04 -5.97 -12.96
CA VAL A 274 27.60 -6.42 -11.64
C VAL A 274 28.25 -5.52 -10.59
N THR A 275 27.46 -4.88 -9.77
CA THR A 275 27.92 -3.89 -8.79
C THR A 275 27.84 -4.37 -7.36
N GLY A 276 27.00 -5.38 -7.07
CA GLY A 276 26.92 -5.96 -5.73
C GLY A 276 25.89 -7.08 -5.64
N HIS A 277 25.71 -7.57 -4.42
CA HIS A 277 24.82 -8.67 -4.09
C HIS A 277 23.73 -8.20 -3.15
N ILE A 278 22.49 -8.57 -3.42
CA ILE A 278 21.29 -8.17 -2.64
C ILE A 278 20.61 -9.43 -2.10
N ARG A 279 20.44 -9.49 -0.79
CA ARG A 279 19.68 -10.55 -0.10
C ARG A 279 18.42 -9.97 0.52
N LEU A 280 17.28 -10.59 0.25
CA LEU A 280 15.99 -10.14 0.76
C LEU A 280 15.67 -10.78 2.10
N ALA A 281 15.16 -9.99 3.05
CA ALA A 281 14.67 -10.50 4.33
C ALA A 281 13.15 -10.70 4.35
N VAL A 282 12.48 -10.48 3.22
CA VAL A 282 11.04 -10.74 3.04
C VAL A 282 10.83 -11.82 1.98
N PRO A 283 9.83 -12.69 2.14
CA PRO A 283 9.59 -13.79 1.22
C PRO A 283 8.92 -13.31 -0.07
N GLY A 284 9.05 -14.12 -1.12
CA GLY A 284 8.33 -13.98 -2.39
C GLY A 284 9.18 -13.45 -3.55
N TYR A 285 9.10 -14.14 -4.67
CA TYR A 285 9.81 -13.80 -5.91
C TYR A 285 9.49 -12.39 -6.41
N HIS A 286 8.24 -11.94 -6.24
CA HIS A 286 7.79 -10.59 -6.60
C HIS A 286 8.55 -9.49 -5.83
N ASN A 287 9.10 -9.79 -4.66
CA ASN A 287 9.89 -8.84 -3.89
C ASN A 287 11.27 -8.56 -4.50
N ILE A 288 11.74 -9.38 -5.45
CA ILE A 288 12.94 -9.07 -6.25
C ILE A 288 12.68 -7.81 -7.08
N TYR A 289 11.51 -7.70 -7.74
CA TYR A 289 11.14 -6.50 -8.49
C TYR A 289 11.02 -5.26 -7.60
N ASN A 290 10.42 -5.41 -6.41
CA ASN A 290 10.31 -4.32 -5.45
C ASN A 290 11.70 -3.84 -4.98
N ALA A 291 12.62 -4.77 -4.73
CA ALA A 291 14.00 -4.46 -4.34
C ALA A 291 14.81 -3.86 -5.49
N LEU A 292 14.63 -4.35 -6.73
CA LEU A 292 15.25 -3.73 -7.92
C LEU A 292 14.80 -2.29 -8.11
N ALA A 293 13.50 -2.01 -7.96
CA ALA A 293 12.97 -0.65 -8.00
C ALA A 293 13.57 0.22 -6.90
N MET A 294 13.68 -0.30 -5.67
CA MET A 294 14.37 0.37 -4.56
C MET A 294 15.83 0.64 -4.92
N CYS A 295 16.59 -0.36 -5.40
CA CYS A 295 17.98 -0.19 -5.80
C CYS A 295 18.12 0.87 -6.89
N ALA A 296 17.29 0.82 -7.96
CA ALA A 296 17.34 1.75 -9.07
C ALA A 296 17.15 3.21 -8.61
N VAL A 297 16.15 3.46 -7.75
CA VAL A 297 15.90 4.79 -7.19
C VAL A 297 17.04 5.22 -6.25
N CYS A 298 17.40 4.38 -5.29
CA CYS A 298 18.38 4.71 -4.26
C CYS A 298 19.78 4.94 -4.83
N ARG A 299 20.21 4.11 -5.78
CA ARG A 299 21.45 4.31 -6.53
C ARG A 299 21.46 5.63 -7.31
N PHE A 300 20.32 5.94 -7.92
CA PHE A 300 20.17 7.21 -8.65
C PHE A 300 20.28 8.43 -7.75
N VAL A 301 19.73 8.37 -6.54
CA VAL A 301 19.84 9.49 -5.57
C VAL A 301 21.12 9.48 -4.76
N GLY A 302 22.09 8.58 -5.10
CA GLY A 302 23.46 8.60 -4.60
C GLY A 302 23.78 7.66 -3.46
N LEU A 303 22.89 6.71 -3.10
CA LEU A 303 23.25 5.64 -2.16
C LEU A 303 24.24 4.66 -2.80
N THR A 304 25.07 4.03 -1.99
CA THR A 304 25.94 2.96 -2.46
C THR A 304 25.17 1.64 -2.62
N VAL A 305 25.74 0.67 -3.31
CA VAL A 305 25.11 -0.65 -3.45
C VAL A 305 25.05 -1.38 -2.10
N GLU A 306 26.05 -1.16 -1.25
CA GLU A 306 26.11 -1.72 0.11
C GLU A 306 24.98 -1.16 0.97
N GLN A 307 24.66 0.13 0.85
CA GLN A 307 23.51 0.74 1.54
C GLN A 307 22.18 0.15 1.05
N CYS A 308 22.06 -0.13 -0.26
CA CYS A 308 20.88 -0.81 -0.79
C CYS A 308 20.78 -2.26 -0.29
N ALA A 309 21.89 -2.98 -0.22
CA ALA A 309 21.96 -4.35 0.29
C ALA A 309 21.60 -4.40 1.79
N ASP A 310 22.14 -3.47 2.58
CA ASP A 310 21.81 -3.33 4.01
C ASP A 310 20.33 -3.04 4.20
N ALA A 311 19.77 -2.15 3.41
CA ALA A 311 18.33 -1.83 3.45
C ALA A 311 17.46 -3.06 3.13
N ALA A 312 17.78 -3.83 2.09
CA ALA A 312 17.06 -5.03 1.72
C ALA A 312 17.10 -6.10 2.82
N LEU A 313 18.25 -6.25 3.48
CA LEU A 313 18.44 -7.20 4.58
C LEU A 313 17.74 -6.75 5.88
N ASN A 314 17.63 -5.45 6.11
CA ASN A 314 16.98 -4.88 7.30
C ASN A 314 15.48 -4.63 7.11
N PHE A 315 14.97 -4.63 5.89
CA PHE A 315 13.54 -4.52 5.62
C PHE A 315 12.83 -5.83 5.99
N LYS A 316 12.07 -5.83 7.09
CA LYS A 316 11.36 -7.00 7.61
C LYS A 316 9.89 -7.08 7.18
N GLY A 317 9.49 -6.24 6.21
CA GLY A 317 8.13 -6.14 5.71
C GLY A 317 7.43 -4.86 6.16
N ALA A 318 6.30 -4.59 5.52
CA ALA A 318 5.33 -3.59 5.95
C ALA A 318 4.13 -4.31 6.58
N GLY A 319 3.39 -3.61 7.41
CA GLY A 319 2.20 -4.16 8.05
C GLY A 319 1.22 -4.73 7.02
N ARG A 320 0.69 -5.87 7.32
CA ARG A 320 -0.20 -6.64 6.45
C ARG A 320 0.44 -7.06 5.10
N ARG A 321 1.75 -7.29 5.05
CA ARG A 321 2.49 -7.83 3.89
C ARG A 321 3.32 -9.01 4.36
N PHE A 322 2.70 -10.19 4.37
CA PHE A 322 3.22 -11.42 4.99
C PHE A 322 3.64 -11.17 6.45
N GLU A 323 2.82 -10.42 7.18
CA GLU A 323 3.10 -10.01 8.56
C GLU A 323 2.87 -11.17 9.52
N VAL A 324 3.88 -11.51 10.31
CA VAL A 324 3.80 -12.58 11.31
C VAL A 324 3.06 -12.05 12.55
N TYR A 325 1.99 -12.74 12.93
CA TYR A 325 1.20 -12.43 14.13
C TYR A 325 1.61 -13.28 15.34
N GLY A 326 2.06 -14.52 15.12
CA GLY A 326 2.44 -15.45 16.15
C GLY A 326 2.12 -16.89 15.76
N GLU A 327 1.82 -17.73 16.75
CA GLU A 327 1.49 -19.14 16.55
C GLU A 327 0.11 -19.50 17.10
N CYS A 328 -0.53 -20.50 16.48
CA CYS A 328 -1.77 -21.13 16.94
C CYS A 328 -1.60 -22.64 16.86
N ASN A 329 -1.58 -23.35 17.99
CA ASN A 329 -1.35 -24.80 18.06
C ASN A 329 -0.06 -25.26 17.35
N GLY A 330 1.02 -24.44 17.38
CA GLY A 330 2.27 -24.72 16.67
C GLY A 330 2.21 -24.46 15.16
N ALA A 331 1.12 -23.91 14.64
CA ALA A 331 1.03 -23.37 13.29
C ALA A 331 1.43 -21.90 13.28
N LEU A 332 2.28 -21.49 12.33
CA LEU A 332 2.60 -20.07 12.14
C LEU A 332 1.39 -19.33 11.55
N VAL A 333 1.03 -18.19 12.15
CA VAL A 333 -0.07 -17.33 11.70
C VAL A 333 0.48 -16.05 11.10
N VAL A 334 0.14 -15.79 9.83
CA VAL A 334 0.53 -14.58 9.11
C VAL A 334 -0.68 -13.88 8.50
N ASP A 335 -0.58 -12.58 8.24
CA ASP A 335 -1.59 -11.80 7.53
C ASP A 335 -0.99 -11.15 6.29
N ASP A 336 -1.75 -11.17 5.20
CA ASP A 336 -1.39 -10.49 3.97
C ASP A 336 -2.57 -9.70 3.40
N TYR A 337 -2.28 -8.52 2.91
CA TYR A 337 -3.27 -7.59 2.36
C TYR A 337 -3.78 -8.01 0.97
N ALA A 338 -3.19 -9.06 0.37
CA ALA A 338 -3.55 -9.55 -0.95
C ALA A 338 -5.06 -9.78 -1.06
N HIS A 339 -5.65 -9.14 -2.06
CA HIS A 339 -7.09 -9.13 -2.30
C HIS A 339 -7.44 -9.16 -3.80
N HIS A 340 -6.47 -9.07 -4.68
CA HIS A 340 -6.58 -9.30 -6.12
C HIS A 340 -6.03 -10.71 -6.47
N PRO A 341 -6.60 -11.46 -7.43
CA PRO A 341 -6.11 -12.81 -7.77
C PRO A 341 -4.62 -12.87 -8.09
N THR A 342 -4.07 -11.87 -8.77
CA THR A 342 -2.62 -11.77 -9.05
C THR A 342 -1.79 -11.70 -7.76
N GLU A 343 -2.20 -10.88 -6.79
CA GLU A 343 -1.54 -10.78 -5.47
C GLU A 343 -1.68 -12.08 -4.68
N LEU A 344 -2.91 -12.63 -4.62
CA LEU A 344 -3.18 -13.91 -3.96
C LEU A 344 -2.30 -15.02 -4.53
N ARG A 345 -2.17 -15.10 -5.85
CA ARG A 345 -1.31 -16.08 -6.52
C ARG A 345 0.15 -15.95 -6.07
N ALA A 346 0.68 -14.74 -6.08
CA ALA A 346 2.05 -14.48 -5.66
C ALA A 346 2.28 -14.88 -4.20
N THR A 347 1.40 -14.47 -3.29
CA THR A 347 1.49 -14.76 -1.86
C THR A 347 1.30 -16.25 -1.57
N LEU A 348 0.26 -16.88 -2.14
CA LEU A 348 -0.06 -18.29 -1.89
C LEU A 348 0.97 -19.24 -2.50
N THR A 349 1.50 -18.96 -3.69
CA THR A 349 2.60 -19.73 -4.28
C THR A 349 3.84 -19.67 -3.40
N THR A 350 4.24 -18.46 -2.98
CA THR A 350 5.35 -18.29 -2.04
C THR A 350 5.13 -19.06 -0.75
N ALA A 351 3.94 -18.94 -0.14
CA ALA A 351 3.59 -19.62 1.09
C ALA A 351 3.65 -21.15 0.93
N LYS A 352 3.22 -21.67 -0.23
CA LYS A 352 3.26 -23.12 -0.54
C LYS A 352 4.68 -23.63 -0.69
N GLU A 353 5.58 -22.83 -1.28
CA GLU A 353 6.99 -23.18 -1.50
C GLU A 353 7.83 -23.07 -0.22
N MET A 354 7.33 -22.45 0.86
CA MET A 354 8.06 -22.32 2.12
C MET A 354 8.23 -23.63 2.90
N GLY A 355 7.64 -24.74 2.45
CA GLY A 355 7.89 -26.08 2.98
C GLY A 355 7.12 -26.41 4.26
N TYR A 356 6.05 -25.69 4.60
CA TYR A 356 5.14 -26.05 5.69
C TYR A 356 4.36 -27.32 5.35
N LYS A 357 3.92 -28.08 6.38
CA LYS A 357 3.18 -29.33 6.18
C LYS A 357 1.87 -29.11 5.43
N ARG A 358 1.13 -28.06 5.79
CA ARG A 358 -0.10 -27.63 5.12
C ARG A 358 -0.16 -26.12 5.08
N LEU A 359 -0.72 -25.58 4.01
CA LEU A 359 -1.09 -24.18 3.87
C LEU A 359 -2.60 -24.04 4.07
N ILE A 360 -3.00 -23.30 5.10
CA ILE A 360 -4.40 -22.94 5.38
C ILE A 360 -4.58 -21.46 5.05
N ALA A 361 -5.38 -21.15 4.04
CA ALA A 361 -5.71 -19.78 3.67
C ALA A 361 -7.10 -19.39 4.20
N VAL A 362 -7.18 -18.30 4.93
CA VAL A 362 -8.44 -17.71 5.40
C VAL A 362 -8.67 -16.42 4.60
N HIS A 363 -9.56 -16.46 3.62
CA HIS A 363 -9.76 -15.35 2.68
C HIS A 363 -11.08 -14.63 2.90
N GLN A 364 -10.99 -13.29 3.00
CA GLN A 364 -12.13 -12.37 2.97
C GLN A 364 -12.20 -11.71 1.60
N PRO A 365 -13.13 -12.12 0.72
CA PRO A 365 -13.32 -11.43 -0.55
C PRO A 365 -13.73 -9.97 -0.31
N PHE A 366 -13.22 -9.06 -1.14
CA PHE A 366 -13.44 -7.62 -0.97
C PHE A 366 -14.06 -7.03 -2.21
N THR A 367 -15.22 -6.40 -2.02
CA THR A 367 -16.23 -5.87 -2.95
C THR A 367 -16.93 -6.95 -3.77
N TYR A 368 -18.23 -6.73 -3.97
CA TYR A 368 -19.05 -7.63 -4.79
C TYR A 368 -18.68 -7.55 -6.27
N SER A 369 -18.44 -6.35 -6.77
CA SER A 369 -18.07 -6.10 -8.16
C SER A 369 -16.78 -6.82 -8.56
N ARG A 370 -15.70 -6.69 -7.77
CA ARG A 370 -14.43 -7.37 -8.04
C ARG A 370 -14.57 -8.87 -7.95
N THR A 371 -15.25 -9.38 -6.92
CA THR A 371 -15.46 -10.82 -6.73
C THR A 371 -16.22 -11.42 -7.89
N LYS A 372 -17.19 -10.70 -8.43
CA LYS A 372 -17.98 -11.13 -9.59
C LYS A 372 -17.18 -11.08 -10.90
N MET A 373 -16.47 -9.98 -11.12
CA MET A 373 -15.68 -9.75 -12.34
C MET A 373 -14.54 -10.76 -12.48
N LEU A 374 -13.85 -11.08 -11.38
CA LEU A 374 -12.68 -11.97 -11.35
C LEU A 374 -13.00 -13.34 -10.75
N PHE A 375 -14.26 -13.79 -10.83
CA PHE A 375 -14.75 -15.00 -10.17
C PHE A 375 -13.90 -16.23 -10.46
N ASN A 376 -13.63 -16.50 -11.73
CA ASN A 376 -12.87 -17.68 -12.15
C ASN A 376 -11.40 -17.60 -11.69
N ASP A 377 -10.82 -16.40 -11.73
CA ASP A 377 -9.45 -16.18 -11.27
C ASP A 377 -9.34 -16.41 -9.75
N PHE A 378 -10.35 -15.99 -8.96
CA PHE A 378 -10.43 -16.31 -7.54
C PHE A 378 -10.56 -17.81 -7.29
N VAL A 379 -11.44 -18.50 -8.04
CA VAL A 379 -11.60 -19.95 -7.94
C VAL A 379 -10.27 -20.67 -8.19
N ASP A 380 -9.52 -20.25 -9.21
CA ASP A 380 -8.26 -20.89 -9.57
C ASP A 380 -7.17 -20.66 -8.53
N VAL A 381 -7.02 -19.41 -8.04
CA VAL A 381 -5.96 -19.09 -7.08
C VAL A 381 -6.25 -19.68 -5.69
N LEU A 382 -7.50 -19.76 -5.28
CA LEU A 382 -7.90 -20.30 -3.99
C LEU A 382 -7.89 -21.83 -3.92
N LYS A 383 -7.49 -22.52 -5.00
CA LYS A 383 -7.14 -23.96 -5.02
C LYS A 383 -5.67 -24.24 -4.67
N ILE A 384 -4.81 -23.21 -4.60
CA ILE A 384 -3.38 -23.38 -4.25
C ILE A 384 -3.18 -23.86 -2.81
N PRO A 385 -3.89 -23.33 -1.79
CA PRO A 385 -3.79 -23.83 -0.41
C PRO A 385 -4.28 -25.26 -0.29
N ASP A 386 -3.82 -25.97 0.75
CA ASP A 386 -4.36 -27.29 1.10
C ASP A 386 -5.78 -27.17 1.66
N ILE A 387 -6.06 -26.08 2.36
CA ILE A 387 -7.39 -25.77 2.89
C ILE A 387 -7.67 -24.27 2.68
N THR A 388 -8.83 -23.97 2.12
CA THR A 388 -9.31 -22.59 1.97
C THR A 388 -10.55 -22.38 2.83
N VAL A 389 -10.46 -21.43 3.75
CA VAL A 389 -11.59 -20.95 4.58
C VAL A 389 -12.06 -19.60 4.02
N LEU A 390 -13.35 -19.49 3.72
CA LEU A 390 -13.96 -18.31 3.13
C LEU A 390 -14.91 -17.64 4.13
N THR A 391 -14.67 -16.36 4.38
CA THR A 391 -15.60 -15.50 5.14
C THR A 391 -16.59 -14.83 4.21
N PRO A 392 -17.64 -14.15 4.72
CA PRO A 392 -18.53 -13.33 3.89
C PRO A 392 -17.75 -12.27 3.08
N ILE A 393 -18.29 -11.93 1.91
CA ILE A 393 -17.75 -10.82 1.11
C ILE A 393 -17.90 -9.51 1.89
N MET A 394 -16.81 -8.76 2.04
CA MET A 394 -16.84 -7.41 2.58
C MET A 394 -17.17 -6.41 1.48
N GLY A 395 -18.42 -5.95 1.41
CA GLY A 395 -18.90 -5.06 0.35
C GLY A 395 -18.29 -3.65 0.38
N SER A 396 -17.71 -3.23 1.51
CA SER A 396 -17.19 -1.86 1.70
C SER A 396 -18.28 -0.81 1.44
N ARG A 397 -18.19 -0.05 0.35
CA ARG A 397 -19.15 0.99 -0.04
C ARG A 397 -20.22 0.50 -1.02
N GLU A 398 -20.10 -0.75 -1.48
CA GLU A 398 -21.06 -1.32 -2.41
C GLU A 398 -22.30 -1.83 -1.68
N PRO A 399 -23.50 -1.65 -2.23
CA PRO A 399 -24.68 -2.32 -1.73
C PRO A 399 -24.53 -3.84 -1.90
N ASN A 400 -25.21 -4.58 -1.05
CA ASN A 400 -25.20 -6.05 -1.12
C ASN A 400 -25.71 -6.53 -2.50
N ASP A 401 -24.88 -7.33 -3.20
CA ASP A 401 -25.27 -8.01 -4.44
C ASP A 401 -25.51 -9.50 -4.17
N PRO A 402 -26.77 -9.96 -4.09
CA PRO A 402 -27.09 -11.36 -3.82
C PRO A 402 -26.70 -12.29 -4.99
N THR A 403 -26.32 -11.75 -6.14
CA THR A 403 -25.91 -12.54 -7.30
C THR A 403 -24.50 -13.14 -7.14
N ILE A 404 -23.70 -12.64 -6.17
CA ILE A 404 -22.36 -13.15 -5.84
C ILE A 404 -22.22 -13.32 -4.33
N THR A 405 -21.74 -14.48 -3.91
CA THR A 405 -21.53 -14.81 -2.49
C THR A 405 -20.29 -15.69 -2.33
N SER A 406 -19.68 -15.68 -1.13
CA SER A 406 -18.58 -16.61 -0.79
C SER A 406 -18.99 -18.08 -0.94
N ALA A 407 -20.27 -18.42 -0.73
CA ALA A 407 -20.80 -19.77 -0.96
C ALA A 407 -20.66 -20.22 -2.43
N LYS A 408 -20.84 -19.29 -3.38
CA LYS A 408 -20.63 -19.61 -4.82
C LYS A 408 -19.16 -19.87 -5.14
N LEU A 409 -18.22 -19.15 -4.50
CA LEU A 409 -16.79 -19.45 -4.60
C LEU A 409 -16.47 -20.82 -4.00
N ALA A 410 -16.95 -21.06 -2.76
CA ALA A 410 -16.74 -22.32 -2.04
C ALA A 410 -17.22 -23.53 -2.86
N ALA A 411 -18.34 -23.42 -3.53
CA ALA A 411 -18.89 -24.49 -4.36
C ALA A 411 -17.98 -24.91 -5.53
N GLN A 412 -17.03 -24.05 -5.95
CA GLN A 412 -16.07 -24.32 -7.02
C GLN A 412 -14.66 -24.70 -6.50
N ILE A 413 -14.45 -24.65 -5.18
CA ILE A 413 -13.17 -24.94 -4.54
C ILE A 413 -13.33 -26.21 -3.68
N PRO A 414 -12.85 -27.37 -4.15
CA PRO A 414 -13.02 -28.64 -3.43
C PRO A 414 -12.42 -28.57 -2.02
N GLY A 415 -13.18 -29.02 -1.03
CA GLY A 415 -12.73 -29.07 0.37
C GLY A 415 -12.64 -27.72 1.07
N SER A 416 -13.13 -26.65 0.45
CA SER A 416 -13.20 -25.35 1.11
C SER A 416 -14.21 -25.32 2.25
N VAL A 417 -13.95 -24.48 3.22
CA VAL A 417 -14.79 -24.26 4.42
C VAL A 417 -15.44 -22.87 4.31
N LEU A 418 -16.74 -22.81 4.52
CA LEU A 418 -17.46 -21.55 4.57
C LEU A 418 -17.79 -21.22 6.02
N VAL A 419 -17.49 -19.99 6.45
CA VAL A 419 -17.79 -19.47 7.79
C VAL A 419 -18.59 -18.16 7.66
N ASN A 420 -19.31 -17.77 8.73
CA ASN A 420 -20.21 -16.62 8.68
C ASN A 420 -19.63 -15.35 9.33
N SER A 421 -18.51 -15.48 10.04
CA SER A 421 -17.84 -14.35 10.69
C SER A 421 -16.34 -14.55 10.82
N LEU A 422 -15.62 -13.51 11.27
CA LEU A 422 -14.19 -13.57 11.56
C LEU A 422 -13.92 -14.41 12.81
N GLU A 423 -14.84 -14.39 13.77
CA GLU A 423 -14.79 -15.19 14.99
C GLU A 423 -14.90 -16.68 14.64
N GLU A 424 -15.88 -17.07 13.79
CA GLU A 424 -15.99 -18.45 13.31
C GLU A 424 -14.74 -18.90 12.54
N ALA A 425 -14.14 -18.01 11.74
CA ALA A 425 -12.89 -18.30 11.05
C ALA A 425 -11.75 -18.59 12.02
N ALA A 426 -11.60 -17.74 13.05
CA ALA A 426 -10.57 -17.91 14.06
C ALA A 426 -10.78 -19.18 14.87
N GLU A 427 -12.02 -19.46 15.26
CA GLU A 427 -12.36 -20.67 16.01
C GLU A 427 -12.11 -21.94 15.19
N TRP A 428 -12.50 -21.93 13.91
CA TRP A 428 -12.22 -23.05 13.00
C TRP A 428 -10.71 -23.32 12.91
N VAL A 429 -9.88 -22.28 12.79
CA VAL A 429 -8.42 -22.42 12.76
C VAL A 429 -7.90 -22.98 14.07
N LYS A 430 -8.35 -22.49 15.23
CA LYS A 430 -7.96 -23.02 16.54
C LYS A 430 -8.28 -24.51 16.71
N GLN A 431 -9.35 -25.00 16.10
CA GLN A 431 -9.75 -26.41 16.16
C GLN A 431 -8.98 -27.29 15.17
N ASN A 432 -8.52 -26.74 14.04
CA ASN A 432 -8.03 -27.55 12.91
C ASN A 432 -6.54 -27.34 12.60
N ALA A 433 -5.93 -26.22 13.00
CA ALA A 433 -4.50 -25.96 12.80
C ALA A 433 -3.65 -26.87 13.69
N ARG A 434 -2.50 -27.28 13.17
CA ARG A 434 -1.57 -28.21 13.81
C ARG A 434 -0.14 -27.72 13.66
N GLU A 435 0.74 -28.26 14.48
CA GLU A 435 2.18 -28.00 14.41
C GLU A 435 2.75 -28.27 13.01
N GLY A 436 3.43 -27.25 12.49
CA GLY A 436 4.05 -27.25 11.16
C GLY A 436 3.14 -26.79 10.04
N ASP A 437 1.91 -26.34 10.33
CA ASP A 437 1.07 -25.65 9.34
C ASP A 437 1.48 -24.19 9.21
N LEU A 438 1.16 -23.60 8.06
CA LEU A 438 1.12 -22.15 7.84
C LEU A 438 -0.34 -21.73 7.67
N VAL A 439 -0.79 -20.83 8.53
CA VAL A 439 -2.10 -20.18 8.43
C VAL A 439 -1.89 -18.78 7.90
N ILE A 440 -2.55 -18.42 6.80
CA ILE A 440 -2.46 -17.08 6.23
C ILE A 440 -3.86 -16.47 6.09
N THR A 441 -4.08 -15.30 6.69
CA THR A 441 -5.27 -14.50 6.42
C THR A 441 -5.02 -13.57 5.24
N LEU A 442 -6.01 -13.43 4.36
CA LEU A 442 -5.88 -12.76 3.06
C LEU A 442 -7.05 -11.82 2.81
N GLY A 443 -6.76 -10.56 2.54
CA GLY A 443 -7.77 -9.57 2.19
C GLY A 443 -7.44 -8.16 2.67
N CYS A 444 -7.95 -7.14 1.97
CA CYS A 444 -7.72 -5.74 2.32
C CYS A 444 -8.72 -5.18 3.33
N GLY A 445 -9.73 -5.98 3.71
CA GLY A 445 -10.70 -5.65 4.74
C GLY A 445 -10.15 -5.83 6.16
N ASP A 446 -10.99 -6.29 7.05
CA ASP A 446 -10.68 -6.44 8.46
C ASP A 446 -10.29 -7.87 8.88
N ILE A 447 -10.01 -8.75 7.93
CA ILE A 447 -9.63 -10.15 8.13
C ILE A 447 -8.43 -10.34 9.09
N TYR A 448 -7.51 -9.37 9.14
CA TYR A 448 -6.40 -9.39 10.09
C TYR A 448 -6.83 -9.48 11.57
N LYS A 449 -8.08 -9.12 11.88
CA LYS A 449 -8.65 -9.31 13.23
C LYS A 449 -8.75 -10.79 13.56
N ALA A 450 -9.07 -11.64 12.59
CA ALA A 450 -9.08 -13.09 12.78
C ALA A 450 -7.69 -13.61 13.16
N SER A 451 -6.60 -13.14 12.51
CA SER A 451 -5.23 -13.50 12.91
C SER A 451 -4.96 -13.15 14.38
N LYS A 452 -5.39 -11.97 14.84
CA LYS A 452 -5.24 -11.58 16.26
C LYS A 452 -6.01 -12.51 17.20
N MET A 453 -7.23 -12.90 16.81
CA MET A 453 -8.05 -13.82 17.61
C MET A 453 -7.46 -15.23 17.66
N MET A 454 -6.78 -15.67 16.57
CA MET A 454 -6.13 -16.98 16.51
C MET A 454 -4.96 -17.10 17.47
N VAL A 455 -4.14 -16.05 17.60
CA VAL A 455 -2.93 -16.03 18.43
C VAL A 455 -3.15 -15.51 19.84
N ALA A 456 -4.33 -14.93 20.13
CA ALA A 456 -4.66 -14.51 21.49
C ALA A 456 -4.73 -15.76 22.39
N GLU A 457 -3.98 -15.74 23.49
CA GLU A 457 -4.11 -16.74 24.54
C GLU A 457 -5.58 -16.81 24.99
N GLN A 458 -6.09 -18.02 25.19
CA GLN A 458 -7.39 -18.18 25.83
C GLN A 458 -7.24 -17.67 27.29
N PRO A 459 -8.17 -16.84 27.77
CA PRO A 459 -8.12 -16.30 29.13
C PRO A 459 -8.19 -17.38 30.19
#